data_535deacae39442f36c00463bb59d2895
#
_entry.id   535deacae39442f36c00463bb59d2895
#
_cell.length_a   1.000
_cell.length_b   1.000
_cell.length_c   1.000
_cell.angle_alpha   90.00
_cell.angle_beta   90.00
_cell.angle_gamma   90.00
#
_symmetry.space_group_name_H-M   'P 1'
#
loop_
_entity.id
_entity.type
_entity.pdbx_description
1 polymer ?
#
loop_
_entity_poly.entity_id
_entity_poly.type
_entity_poly.pdbx_seq_one_letter_code
_entity_poly.pdbx_strand_id
1 'polypeptide(L)'
;MGKISRELTLKYALLQSVFWICQCFVLGFANVYLKSRGFDNTQVGMTLSLASVLSIIIQPLVAGFADRTTKVHLRTITLVLMLIVLSLGIILLIIPDSYLLITFCFMFIMAIQITLVSLLNSLALEYMNLGIQMNYGLARGISSIAFSLTSFGFGIILNYHSGNILLPIFLVCYVLFIVALILFRIDTSSLPLPEKEVVETEQKQSDGIFKFLKKYKKFTILLIGMTMVMYSHNLINTYLINIVENVGGDNADMGLSLAIAAGLELPTMAVFILIVKKVKCSTLLKISSFFFFIKSGIVWLAPNMLTLNLSQLLQLFAYALFTPASVYYVNEIIDAKNSVKGQSMVGVAVFSLVGAIGSITGGRILDTKGVSAMLLVGTIVTGIGFIIVCFSTEDAKKGME
;
A
#
# COMPACT_ATOMS: atom_id res chain seq x y z
N MET A 1 6.79 -29.78 0.95
CA MET A 1 5.62 -29.00 1.39
C MET A 1 4.43 -29.95 1.53
N GLY A 2 3.79 -30.08 2.71
CA GLY A 2 2.62 -30.94 2.91
C GLY A 2 1.43 -30.46 2.06
N LYS A 3 0.47 -31.35 1.77
CA LYS A 3 -0.76 -31.05 0.99
C LYS A 3 -1.49 -29.81 1.53
N ILE A 4 -1.64 -29.72 2.86
CA ILE A 4 -2.29 -28.59 3.56
C ILE A 4 -1.54 -27.27 3.35
N SER A 5 -0.20 -27.28 3.44
CA SER A 5 0.65 -26.11 3.23
C SER A 5 0.53 -25.55 1.80
N ARG A 6 0.48 -26.45 0.80
CA ARG A 6 0.27 -26.07 -0.61
C ARG A 6 -1.14 -25.50 -0.82
N GLU A 7 -2.16 -26.13 -0.24
CA GLU A 7 -3.54 -25.67 -0.33
C GLU A 7 -3.71 -24.29 0.29
N LEU A 8 -3.16 -24.05 1.51
CA LEU A 8 -3.17 -22.74 2.16
C LEU A 8 -2.49 -21.68 1.30
N THR A 9 -1.29 -21.99 0.77
CA THR A 9 -0.55 -21.04 -0.09
C THR A 9 -1.36 -20.67 -1.33
N LEU A 10 -1.99 -21.64 -2.01
CA LEU A 10 -2.79 -21.39 -3.22
C LEU A 10 -4.06 -20.59 -2.92
N LYS A 11 -4.80 -20.94 -1.88
CA LYS A 11 -6.02 -20.23 -1.48
C LYS A 11 -5.69 -18.79 -1.05
N TYR A 12 -4.59 -18.59 -0.34
CA TYR A 12 -4.15 -17.25 0.05
C TYR A 12 -3.65 -16.44 -1.15
N ALA A 13 -2.94 -17.07 -2.09
CA ALA A 13 -2.53 -16.41 -3.34
C ALA A 13 -3.75 -15.97 -4.17
N LEU A 14 -4.79 -16.80 -4.25
CA LEU A 14 -6.04 -16.42 -4.92
C LEU A 14 -6.71 -15.23 -4.21
N LEU A 15 -6.87 -15.30 -2.90
CA LEU A 15 -7.48 -14.23 -2.09
C LEU A 15 -6.72 -12.91 -2.26
N GLN A 16 -5.39 -12.93 -2.15
CA GLN A 16 -4.52 -11.77 -2.35
C GLN A 16 -4.58 -11.26 -3.79
N SER A 17 -4.62 -12.13 -4.78
CA SER A 17 -4.67 -11.71 -6.20
C SER A 17 -5.95 -10.93 -6.49
N VAL A 18 -7.11 -11.44 -6.08
CA VAL A 18 -8.38 -10.76 -6.31
C VAL A 18 -8.46 -9.45 -5.50
N PHE A 19 -7.92 -9.43 -4.29
CA PHE A 19 -7.78 -8.19 -3.51
C PHE A 19 -6.96 -7.12 -4.26
N TRP A 20 -5.80 -7.50 -4.81
CA TRP A 20 -4.93 -6.55 -5.51
C TRP A 20 -5.48 -6.12 -6.87
N ILE A 21 -6.31 -6.97 -7.52
CA ILE A 21 -7.13 -6.56 -8.68
C ILE A 21 -8.10 -5.43 -8.28
N CYS A 22 -8.80 -5.57 -7.14
CA CYS A 22 -9.67 -4.51 -6.62
C CYS A 22 -8.89 -3.25 -6.21
N GLN A 23 -7.70 -3.42 -5.63
CA GLN A 23 -6.81 -2.30 -5.27
C GLN A 23 -6.31 -1.53 -6.50
N CYS A 24 -6.19 -2.18 -7.65
CA CYS A 24 -5.82 -1.50 -8.89
C CYS A 24 -6.82 -0.38 -9.24
N PHE A 25 -8.13 -0.61 -9.06
CA PHE A 25 -9.14 0.43 -9.21
C PHE A 25 -8.96 1.56 -8.21
N VAL A 26 -8.85 1.24 -6.92
CA VAL A 26 -8.88 2.23 -5.83
C VAL A 26 -7.58 3.04 -5.72
N LEU A 27 -6.43 2.44 -6.03
CA LEU A 27 -5.12 3.10 -5.94
C LEU A 27 -4.57 3.52 -7.31
N GLY A 28 -4.67 2.64 -8.31
CA GLY A 28 -4.09 2.88 -9.63
C GLY A 28 -4.94 3.81 -10.50
N PHE A 29 -6.25 3.59 -10.51
CA PHE A 29 -7.18 4.25 -11.45
C PHE A 29 -8.21 5.16 -10.77
N ALA A 30 -8.05 5.47 -9.48
CA ALA A 30 -8.94 6.39 -8.75
C ALA A 30 -9.08 7.75 -9.43
N ASN A 31 -7.97 8.33 -9.87
CA ASN A 31 -7.94 9.62 -10.57
C ASN A 31 -8.76 9.56 -11.87
N VAL A 32 -8.52 8.54 -12.71
CA VAL A 32 -9.25 8.36 -13.98
C VAL A 32 -10.75 8.23 -13.75
N TYR A 33 -11.16 7.42 -12.75
CA TYR A 33 -12.56 7.25 -12.40
C TYR A 33 -13.18 8.56 -11.90
N LEU A 34 -12.57 9.25 -10.94
CA LEU A 34 -13.10 10.49 -10.38
C LEU A 34 -13.16 11.61 -11.43
N LYS A 35 -12.17 11.72 -12.30
CA LYS A 35 -12.21 12.65 -13.44
C LYS A 35 -13.34 12.34 -14.42
N SER A 36 -13.64 11.07 -14.68
CA SER A 36 -14.79 10.70 -15.53
C SER A 36 -16.15 11.04 -14.90
N ARG A 37 -16.19 11.29 -13.59
CA ARG A 37 -17.34 11.81 -12.84
C ARG A 37 -17.31 13.35 -12.68
N GLY A 38 -16.47 14.05 -13.44
CA GLY A 38 -16.40 15.51 -13.49
C GLY A 38 -15.55 16.18 -12.41
N PHE A 39 -14.69 15.43 -11.71
CA PHE A 39 -13.79 16.00 -10.69
C PHE A 39 -12.58 16.69 -11.33
N ASP A 40 -12.20 17.85 -10.84
CA ASP A 40 -10.88 18.44 -11.11
C ASP A 40 -9.79 17.76 -10.26
N ASN A 41 -8.52 18.06 -10.52
CA ASN A 41 -7.42 17.39 -9.81
C ASN A 41 -7.36 17.77 -8.33
N THR A 42 -7.76 18.98 -7.96
CA THR A 42 -7.87 19.40 -6.55
C THR A 42 -8.94 18.60 -5.81
N GLN A 43 -10.09 18.38 -6.43
CA GLN A 43 -11.20 17.58 -5.87
C GLN A 43 -10.82 16.10 -5.76
N VAL A 44 -10.13 15.54 -6.75
CA VAL A 44 -9.54 14.20 -6.67
C VAL A 44 -8.59 14.12 -5.48
N GLY A 45 -7.64 15.05 -5.40
CA GLY A 45 -6.67 15.12 -4.31
C GLY A 45 -7.31 15.23 -2.93
N MET A 46 -8.36 16.06 -2.80
CA MET A 46 -9.11 16.20 -1.55
C MET A 46 -9.81 14.90 -1.16
N THR A 47 -10.47 14.22 -2.10
CA THR A 47 -11.15 12.94 -1.87
C THR A 47 -10.16 11.87 -1.37
N LEU A 48 -9.01 11.71 -2.02
CA LEU A 48 -7.98 10.75 -1.64
C LEU A 48 -7.28 11.13 -0.34
N SER A 49 -7.10 12.43 -0.08
CA SER A 49 -6.58 12.94 1.19
C SER A 49 -7.51 12.60 2.35
N LEU A 50 -8.81 12.88 2.22
CA LEU A 50 -9.80 12.53 3.23
C LEU A 50 -9.86 11.02 3.50
N ALA A 51 -9.78 10.20 2.46
CA ALA A 51 -9.71 8.74 2.59
C ALA A 51 -8.47 8.30 3.38
N SER A 52 -7.32 8.91 3.11
CA SER A 52 -6.07 8.62 3.82
C SER A 52 -6.14 9.03 5.29
N VAL A 53 -6.71 10.19 5.61
CA VAL A 53 -6.94 10.61 7.00
C VAL A 53 -7.91 9.66 7.71
N LEU A 54 -9.01 9.29 7.04
CA LEU A 54 -9.99 8.36 7.61
C LEU A 54 -9.39 6.98 7.88
N SER A 55 -8.46 6.51 7.03
CA SER A 55 -7.77 5.24 7.23
C SER A 55 -6.92 5.21 8.52
N ILE A 56 -6.32 6.36 8.91
CA ILE A 56 -5.57 6.47 10.17
C ILE A 56 -6.46 6.18 11.38
N ILE A 57 -7.75 6.50 11.27
CA ILE A 57 -8.72 6.30 12.35
C ILE A 57 -9.31 4.89 12.30
N ILE A 58 -9.74 4.44 11.12
CA ILE A 58 -10.43 3.15 10.94
C ILE A 58 -9.51 1.96 11.24
N GLN A 59 -8.25 1.98 10.78
CA GLN A 59 -7.34 0.86 10.96
C GLN A 59 -7.16 0.46 12.42
N PRO A 60 -6.77 1.35 13.36
CA PRO A 60 -6.60 0.98 14.76
C PRO A 60 -7.92 0.64 15.46
N LEU A 61 -9.04 1.24 15.05
CA LEU A 61 -10.36 0.90 15.62
C LEU A 61 -10.76 -0.52 15.24
N VAL A 62 -10.60 -0.90 13.98
CA VAL A 62 -10.92 -2.26 13.49
C VAL A 62 -9.97 -3.28 14.10
N ALA A 63 -8.66 -3.01 14.14
CA ALA A 63 -7.67 -3.88 14.75
C ALA A 63 -7.96 -4.07 16.25
N GLY A 64 -8.19 -2.97 16.98
CA GLY A 64 -8.53 -3.04 18.40
C GLY A 64 -9.86 -3.74 18.70
N PHE A 65 -10.83 -3.67 17.79
CA PHE A 65 -12.07 -4.46 17.89
C PHE A 65 -11.80 -5.94 17.63
N ALA A 66 -11.00 -6.27 16.62
CA ALA A 66 -10.63 -7.64 16.28
C ALA A 66 -9.86 -8.33 17.43
N ASP A 67 -8.92 -7.59 18.05
CA ASP A 67 -8.11 -8.12 19.15
C ASP A 67 -8.90 -8.36 20.46
N ARG A 68 -9.91 -7.51 20.72
CA ARG A 68 -10.72 -7.61 21.96
C ARG A 68 -11.87 -8.59 21.86
N THR A 69 -12.30 -8.93 20.65
CA THR A 69 -13.47 -9.76 20.44
C THR A 69 -13.08 -11.22 20.32
N THR A 70 -13.52 -12.04 21.29
CA THR A 70 -13.38 -13.52 21.26
C THR A 70 -14.57 -14.21 20.58
N LYS A 71 -15.69 -13.49 20.40
CA LYS A 71 -16.96 -14.02 19.88
C LYS A 71 -17.09 -13.92 18.37
N VAL A 72 -16.37 -12.98 17.72
CA VAL A 72 -16.47 -12.74 16.28
C VAL A 72 -15.14 -13.08 15.63
N HIS A 73 -15.14 -14.03 14.71
CA HIS A 73 -13.94 -14.40 13.97
C HIS A 73 -13.46 -13.27 13.09
N LEU A 74 -12.15 -13.07 12.97
CA LEU A 74 -11.51 -12.08 12.10
C LEU A 74 -12.06 -12.09 10.67
N ARG A 75 -12.33 -13.30 10.15
CA ARG A 75 -12.94 -13.49 8.85
C ARG A 75 -14.34 -12.85 8.74
N THR A 76 -15.17 -12.89 9.78
CA THR A 76 -16.50 -12.27 9.80
C THR A 76 -16.37 -10.73 9.77
N ILE A 77 -15.42 -10.19 10.53
CA ILE A 77 -15.12 -8.74 10.53
C ILE A 77 -14.71 -8.31 9.12
N THR A 78 -13.80 -9.07 8.50
CA THR A 78 -13.34 -8.82 7.12
C THR A 78 -14.52 -8.87 6.14
N LEU A 79 -15.40 -9.87 6.24
CA LEU A 79 -16.57 -10.00 5.37
C LEU A 79 -17.54 -8.83 5.51
N VAL A 80 -17.82 -8.37 6.74
CA VAL A 80 -18.70 -7.22 6.99
C VAL A 80 -18.13 -5.97 6.33
N LEU A 81 -16.84 -5.70 6.48
CA LEU A 81 -16.19 -4.57 5.83
C LEU A 81 -16.25 -4.66 4.29
N MET A 82 -16.08 -5.86 3.75
CA MET A 82 -16.22 -6.08 2.30
C MET A 82 -17.65 -5.85 1.82
N LEU A 83 -18.66 -6.26 2.57
CA LEU A 83 -20.07 -6.00 2.23
C LEU A 83 -20.39 -4.50 2.29
N ILE A 84 -19.80 -3.75 3.22
CA ILE A 84 -19.93 -2.28 3.27
C ILE A 84 -19.34 -1.66 2.00
N VAL A 85 -18.13 -2.06 1.57
CA VAL A 85 -17.53 -1.55 0.34
C VAL A 85 -18.36 -1.90 -0.89
N LEU A 86 -18.87 -3.13 -0.98
CA LEU A 86 -19.74 -3.53 -2.08
C LEU A 86 -21.01 -2.68 -2.12
N SER A 87 -21.65 -2.45 -0.97
CA SER A 87 -22.86 -1.60 -0.87
C SER A 87 -22.57 -0.15 -1.29
N LEU A 88 -21.46 0.43 -0.83
CA LEU A 88 -21.05 1.78 -1.22
C LEU A 88 -20.74 1.86 -2.72
N GLY A 89 -20.12 0.83 -3.29
CA GLY A 89 -19.87 0.74 -4.73
C GLY A 89 -21.15 0.65 -5.56
N ILE A 90 -22.17 -0.08 -5.08
CA ILE A 90 -23.50 -0.13 -5.73
C ILE A 90 -24.17 1.22 -5.63
N ILE A 91 -24.07 1.89 -4.48
CA ILE A 91 -24.59 3.27 -4.32
C ILE A 91 -23.94 4.20 -5.34
N LEU A 92 -22.61 4.12 -5.54
CA LEU A 92 -21.89 4.92 -6.55
C LEU A 92 -22.40 4.74 -7.99
N LEU A 93 -23.01 3.58 -8.33
CA LEU A 93 -23.62 3.37 -9.65
C LEU A 93 -24.88 4.18 -9.88
N ILE A 94 -25.63 4.45 -8.83
CA ILE A 94 -27.01 5.02 -8.89
C ILE A 94 -27.04 6.49 -8.50
N ILE A 95 -26.07 6.99 -7.74
CA ILE A 95 -26.06 8.40 -7.33
C ILE A 95 -25.73 9.32 -8.51
N PRO A 96 -26.35 10.51 -8.55
CA PRO A 96 -26.01 11.53 -9.53
C PRO A 96 -24.56 12.01 -9.37
N ASP A 97 -24.04 12.73 -10.37
CA ASP A 97 -22.70 13.32 -10.34
C ASP A 97 -22.65 14.50 -9.34
N SER A 98 -22.64 14.14 -8.06
CA SER A 98 -22.52 15.05 -6.94
C SER A 98 -21.16 14.89 -6.28
N TYR A 99 -20.37 15.96 -6.25
CA TYR A 99 -19.05 15.97 -5.61
C TYR A 99 -19.08 15.40 -4.20
N LEU A 100 -19.99 15.88 -3.34
CA LEU A 100 -20.05 15.48 -1.92
C LEU A 100 -20.42 14.00 -1.75
N LEU A 101 -21.41 13.51 -2.51
CA LEU A 101 -21.86 12.11 -2.38
C LEU A 101 -20.81 11.13 -2.89
N ILE A 102 -20.20 11.43 -4.04
CA ILE A 102 -19.12 10.59 -4.61
C ILE A 102 -17.92 10.61 -3.68
N THR A 103 -17.48 11.78 -3.21
CA THR A 103 -16.37 11.91 -2.24
C THR A 103 -16.65 11.09 -0.99
N PHE A 104 -17.86 11.18 -0.41
CA PHE A 104 -18.22 10.42 0.78
C PHE A 104 -18.11 8.91 0.56
N CYS A 105 -18.73 8.39 -0.50
CA CYS A 105 -18.68 6.95 -0.79
C CYS A 105 -17.25 6.47 -1.10
N PHE A 106 -16.54 7.20 -1.97
CA PHE A 106 -15.19 6.81 -2.39
C PHE A 106 -14.18 6.87 -1.24
N MET A 107 -14.29 7.87 -0.37
CA MET A 107 -13.49 8.01 0.84
C MET A 107 -13.62 6.79 1.75
N PHE A 108 -14.83 6.31 2.02
CA PHE A 108 -15.03 5.11 2.84
C PHE A 108 -14.56 3.84 2.12
N ILE A 109 -14.83 3.69 0.81
CA ILE A 109 -14.34 2.56 0.02
C ILE A 109 -12.82 2.47 0.15
N MET A 110 -12.10 3.55 -0.12
CA MET A 110 -10.64 3.57 -0.08
C MET A 110 -10.09 3.35 1.34
N ALA A 111 -10.66 3.99 2.36
CA ALA A 111 -10.20 3.83 3.74
C ALA A 111 -10.39 2.39 4.26
N ILE A 112 -11.50 1.74 3.91
CA ILE A 112 -11.74 0.33 4.25
C ILE A 112 -10.78 -0.57 3.46
N GLN A 113 -10.58 -0.32 2.16
CA GLN A 113 -9.64 -1.09 1.33
C GLN A 113 -8.21 -1.06 1.88
N ILE A 114 -7.74 0.10 2.35
CA ILE A 114 -6.43 0.21 3.02
C ILE A 114 -6.42 -0.63 4.32
N THR A 115 -7.51 -0.64 5.07
CA THR A 115 -7.65 -1.42 6.31
C THR A 115 -7.64 -2.93 6.04
N LEU A 116 -8.25 -3.38 4.93
CA LEU A 116 -8.31 -4.80 4.57
C LEU A 116 -6.92 -5.41 4.32
N VAL A 117 -5.91 -4.62 3.95
CA VAL A 117 -4.51 -5.11 3.79
C VAL A 117 -4.04 -5.81 5.06
N SER A 118 -4.19 -5.15 6.21
CA SER A 118 -3.74 -5.69 7.50
C SER A 118 -4.58 -6.90 7.95
N LEU A 119 -5.91 -6.86 7.73
CA LEU A 119 -6.80 -7.97 8.10
C LEU A 119 -6.51 -9.24 7.30
N LEU A 120 -6.26 -9.11 5.98
CA LEU A 120 -5.90 -10.24 5.15
C LEU A 120 -4.56 -10.87 5.56
N ASN A 121 -3.59 -10.04 5.94
CA ASN A 121 -2.32 -10.53 6.49
C ASN A 121 -2.53 -11.26 7.81
N SER A 122 -3.39 -10.74 8.70
CA SER A 122 -3.72 -11.38 9.97
C SER A 122 -4.44 -12.72 9.77
N LEU A 123 -5.34 -12.83 8.77
CA LEU A 123 -5.99 -14.10 8.43
C LEU A 123 -4.98 -15.18 8.01
N ALA A 124 -3.91 -14.82 7.30
CA ALA A 124 -2.85 -15.76 6.97
C ALA A 124 -2.06 -16.18 8.21
N LEU A 125 -1.75 -15.22 9.09
CA LEU A 125 -1.00 -15.46 10.32
C LEU A 125 -1.78 -16.39 11.28
N GLU A 126 -3.12 -16.34 11.33
CA GLU A 126 -3.92 -17.29 12.13
C GLU A 126 -3.58 -18.75 11.80
N TYR A 127 -3.50 -19.11 10.49
CA TYR A 127 -3.12 -20.46 10.08
C TYR A 127 -1.64 -20.77 10.32
N MET A 128 -0.76 -19.79 10.15
CA MET A 128 0.67 -19.96 10.42
C MET A 128 0.94 -20.19 11.91
N ASN A 129 0.19 -19.54 12.79
CA ASN A 129 0.26 -19.74 14.24
C ASN A 129 -0.25 -21.11 14.69
N LEU A 130 -1.03 -21.81 13.84
CA LEU A 130 -1.39 -23.22 14.03
C LEU A 130 -0.30 -24.19 13.55
N GLY A 131 0.90 -23.69 13.20
CA GLY A 131 2.02 -24.50 12.73
C GLY A 131 1.96 -24.86 11.24
N ILE A 132 0.98 -24.36 10.48
CA ILE A 132 0.89 -24.60 9.04
C ILE A 132 1.88 -23.69 8.31
N GLN A 133 2.92 -24.25 7.73
CA GLN A 133 3.85 -23.49 6.91
C GLN A 133 3.15 -22.97 5.65
N MET A 134 3.29 -21.69 5.36
CA MET A 134 2.79 -21.05 4.16
C MET A 134 3.92 -20.31 3.44
N ASN A 135 3.96 -20.42 2.12
CA ASN A 135 4.87 -19.58 1.32
C ASN A 135 4.23 -18.21 1.07
N TYR A 136 4.31 -17.34 2.09
CA TYR A 136 3.76 -15.98 2.04
C TYR A 136 4.36 -15.15 0.88
N GLY A 137 5.68 -15.25 0.68
CA GLY A 137 6.36 -14.51 -0.39
C GLY A 137 5.86 -14.89 -1.79
N LEU A 138 5.65 -16.18 -2.06
CA LEU A 138 5.08 -16.65 -3.32
C LEU A 138 3.65 -16.12 -3.53
N ALA A 139 2.81 -16.25 -2.51
CA ALA A 139 1.42 -15.79 -2.59
C ALA A 139 1.36 -14.26 -2.85
N ARG A 140 2.20 -13.47 -2.16
CA ARG A 140 2.29 -12.03 -2.35
C ARG A 140 2.85 -11.66 -3.73
N GLY A 141 3.81 -12.43 -4.24
CA GLY A 141 4.37 -12.24 -5.58
C GLY A 141 3.34 -12.48 -6.69
N ILE A 142 2.53 -13.55 -6.59
CA ILE A 142 1.45 -13.84 -7.54
C ILE A 142 0.44 -12.67 -7.56
N SER A 143 0.15 -12.07 -6.42
CA SER A 143 -0.76 -10.92 -6.36
C SER A 143 -0.21 -9.65 -7.02
N SER A 144 1.10 -9.44 -6.99
CA SER A 144 1.74 -8.33 -7.73
C SER A 144 1.65 -8.52 -9.24
N ILE A 145 1.77 -9.77 -9.73
CA ILE A 145 1.52 -10.09 -11.14
C ILE A 145 0.05 -9.82 -11.50
N ALA A 146 -0.90 -10.21 -10.64
CA ALA A 146 -2.32 -9.96 -10.87
C ALA A 146 -2.60 -8.45 -10.97
N PHE A 147 -2.04 -7.62 -10.09
CA PHE A 147 -2.12 -6.16 -10.17
C PHE A 147 -1.52 -5.64 -11.48
N SER A 148 -0.35 -6.12 -11.88
CA SER A 148 0.34 -5.72 -13.10
C SER A 148 -0.50 -6.00 -14.35
N LEU A 149 -1.01 -7.24 -14.49
CA LEU A 149 -1.86 -7.62 -15.61
C LEU A 149 -3.17 -6.82 -15.63
N THR A 150 -3.77 -6.58 -14.47
CA THR A 150 -4.99 -5.78 -14.34
C THR A 150 -4.76 -4.32 -14.74
N SER A 151 -3.63 -3.74 -14.32
CA SER A 151 -3.28 -2.36 -14.69
C SER A 151 -3.15 -2.21 -16.21
N PHE A 152 -2.45 -3.15 -16.83
CA PHE A 152 -2.31 -3.17 -18.28
C PHE A 152 -3.67 -3.34 -18.98
N GLY A 153 -4.49 -4.29 -18.52
CA GLY A 153 -5.83 -4.52 -19.06
C GLY A 153 -6.76 -3.30 -18.90
N PHE A 154 -6.77 -2.66 -17.75
CA PHE A 154 -7.55 -1.43 -17.52
C PHE A 154 -7.11 -0.30 -18.45
N GLY A 155 -5.79 -0.13 -18.61
CA GLY A 155 -5.26 0.86 -19.54
C GLY A 155 -5.81 0.67 -20.95
N ILE A 156 -5.77 -0.57 -21.49
CA ILE A 156 -6.31 -0.88 -22.82
C ILE A 156 -7.83 -0.61 -22.88
N ILE A 157 -8.60 -1.06 -21.89
CA ILE A 157 -10.07 -0.87 -21.88
C ILE A 157 -10.42 0.63 -21.90
N LEU A 158 -9.67 1.45 -21.20
CA LEU A 158 -9.90 2.89 -21.07
C LEU A 158 -9.59 3.68 -22.34
N ASN A 159 -8.86 3.11 -23.31
CA ASN A 159 -8.69 3.73 -24.61
C ASN A 159 -9.97 3.64 -25.49
N TYR A 160 -10.87 2.71 -25.17
CA TYR A 160 -12.12 2.49 -25.90
C TYR A 160 -13.36 2.89 -25.11
N HIS A 161 -13.23 3.07 -23.78
CA HIS A 161 -14.35 3.36 -22.88
C HIS A 161 -13.99 4.49 -21.92
N SER A 162 -15.00 5.21 -21.44
CA SER A 162 -14.80 6.22 -20.39
C SER A 162 -14.43 5.57 -19.06
N GLY A 163 -13.82 6.35 -18.15
CA GLY A 163 -13.44 5.89 -16.82
C GLY A 163 -14.60 5.33 -15.96
N ASN A 164 -15.85 5.65 -16.32
CA ASN A 164 -17.03 5.12 -15.64
C ASN A 164 -17.15 3.59 -15.73
N ILE A 165 -16.56 2.94 -16.76
CA ILE A 165 -16.55 1.47 -16.91
C ILE A 165 -15.81 0.77 -15.78
N LEU A 166 -14.88 1.46 -15.14
CA LEU A 166 -14.06 0.89 -14.07
C LEU A 166 -14.89 0.46 -12.85
N LEU A 167 -15.94 1.20 -12.50
CA LEU A 167 -16.77 0.89 -11.34
C LEU A 167 -17.56 -0.41 -11.48
N PRO A 168 -18.28 -0.68 -12.58
CA PRO A 168 -18.90 -1.99 -12.81
C PRO A 168 -17.90 -3.15 -12.78
N ILE A 169 -16.72 -2.99 -13.40
CA ILE A 169 -15.67 -4.02 -13.38
C ILE A 169 -15.18 -4.25 -11.95
N PHE A 170 -14.94 -3.17 -11.20
CA PHE A 170 -14.56 -3.26 -9.78
C PHE A 170 -15.60 -4.05 -8.97
N LEU A 171 -16.90 -3.79 -9.14
CA LEU A 171 -17.94 -4.48 -8.41
C LEU A 171 -17.98 -5.99 -8.73
N VAL A 172 -17.81 -6.37 -9.98
CA VAL A 172 -17.70 -7.79 -10.37
C VAL A 172 -16.48 -8.43 -9.69
N CYS A 173 -15.32 -7.80 -9.77
CA CYS A 173 -14.11 -8.28 -9.10
C CYS A 173 -14.29 -8.33 -7.57
N TYR A 174 -15.06 -7.38 -7.01
CA TYR A 174 -15.32 -7.33 -5.58
C TYR A 174 -16.21 -8.50 -5.11
N VAL A 175 -17.20 -8.90 -5.90
CA VAL A 175 -17.98 -10.12 -5.64
C VAL A 175 -17.06 -11.35 -5.67
N LEU A 176 -16.16 -11.45 -6.66
CA LEU A 176 -15.17 -12.54 -6.70
C LEU A 176 -14.24 -12.51 -5.48
N PHE A 177 -13.88 -11.32 -4.97
CA PHE A 177 -13.10 -11.17 -3.75
C PHE A 177 -13.84 -11.72 -2.52
N ILE A 178 -15.14 -11.43 -2.39
CA ILE A 178 -15.98 -11.99 -1.32
C ILE A 178 -16.04 -13.52 -1.44
N VAL A 179 -16.25 -14.07 -2.63
CA VAL A 179 -16.23 -15.51 -2.88
C VAL A 179 -14.87 -16.11 -2.50
N ALA A 180 -13.76 -15.48 -2.88
CA ALA A 180 -12.43 -15.94 -2.51
C ALA A 180 -12.22 -15.97 -0.97
N LEU A 181 -12.73 -14.97 -0.24
CA LEU A 181 -12.72 -14.98 1.23
C LEU A 181 -13.57 -16.12 1.79
N ILE A 182 -14.74 -16.39 1.21
CA ILE A 182 -15.61 -17.49 1.62
C ILE A 182 -14.92 -18.84 1.38
N LEU A 183 -14.19 -19.03 0.33
CA LEU A 183 -13.44 -20.23 0.01
C LEU A 183 -12.11 -20.36 0.79
N PHE A 184 -11.62 -19.26 1.36
CA PHE A 184 -10.40 -19.26 2.18
C PHE A 184 -10.64 -19.95 3.52
N ARG A 185 -10.81 -21.27 3.50
CA ARG A 185 -10.92 -22.16 4.67
C ARG A 185 -10.00 -23.35 4.46
N ILE A 186 -9.31 -23.73 5.53
CA ILE A 186 -8.54 -24.96 5.60
C ILE A 186 -9.14 -25.82 6.70
N ASP A 187 -9.34 -27.09 6.40
CA ASP A 187 -9.74 -28.05 7.40
C ASP A 187 -8.55 -28.35 8.34
N THR A 188 -8.66 -27.86 9.56
CA THR A 188 -7.65 -28.05 10.61
C THR A 188 -7.98 -29.18 11.57
N SER A 189 -9.07 -29.92 11.35
CA SER A 189 -9.55 -30.98 12.26
C SER A 189 -8.57 -32.16 12.41
N SER A 190 -7.69 -32.34 11.41
CA SER A 190 -6.67 -33.40 11.43
C SER A 190 -5.31 -32.94 11.99
N LEU A 191 -5.17 -31.65 12.35
CA LEU A 191 -3.93 -31.14 12.92
C LEU A 191 -3.95 -31.33 14.45
N PRO A 192 -2.84 -31.79 15.05
CA PRO A 192 -2.68 -31.66 16.48
C PRO A 192 -2.73 -30.16 16.79
N LEU A 193 -3.82 -29.72 17.41
CA LEU A 193 -3.88 -28.34 17.89
C LEU A 193 -2.67 -28.17 18.83
N PRO A 194 -1.77 -27.20 18.60
CA PRO A 194 -0.79 -26.88 19.60
C PRO A 194 -1.59 -26.62 20.88
N GLU A 195 -1.26 -27.33 21.97
CA GLU A 195 -1.73 -26.92 23.28
C GLU A 195 -1.56 -25.41 23.31
N LYS A 196 -2.65 -24.70 23.54
CA LYS A 196 -2.55 -23.26 23.82
C LYS A 196 -1.65 -23.15 25.05
N GLU A 197 -0.34 -23.13 24.84
CA GLU A 197 0.49 -22.37 25.73
C GLU A 197 -0.15 -20.98 25.69
N VAL A 198 -0.95 -20.72 26.70
CA VAL A 198 -1.26 -19.37 27.12
C VAL A 198 0.12 -18.82 27.50
N VAL A 199 0.89 -18.43 26.48
CA VAL A 199 1.90 -17.44 26.68
C VAL A 199 1.06 -16.26 27.13
N GLU A 200 0.90 -16.17 28.46
CA GLU A 200 0.66 -14.90 29.12
C GLU A 200 1.80 -14.01 28.63
N THR A 201 1.63 -13.49 27.43
CA THR A 201 2.28 -12.26 27.04
C THR A 201 1.74 -11.31 28.10
N GLU A 202 2.47 -11.23 29.26
CA GLU A 202 2.41 -10.03 30.06
C GLU A 202 2.32 -8.92 29.03
N GLN A 203 1.14 -8.29 28.93
CA GLN A 203 0.95 -7.07 28.15
C GLN A 203 1.86 -6.03 28.82
N LYS A 204 3.18 -6.15 28.54
CA LYS A 204 4.14 -5.13 28.92
C LYS A 204 3.62 -3.88 28.25
N GLN A 205 2.93 -3.09 29.06
CA GLN A 205 2.21 -1.88 28.68
C GLN A 205 3.13 -1.05 27.77
N SER A 206 2.84 -1.03 26.47
CA SER A 206 3.68 -0.32 25.51
C SER A 206 3.64 1.18 25.83
N ASP A 207 4.76 1.85 25.67
CA ASP A 207 4.85 3.30 25.94
C ASP A 207 3.76 4.09 25.19
N GLY A 208 3.18 5.13 25.78
CA GLY A 208 2.26 6.04 25.06
C GLY A 208 2.96 6.67 23.85
N ILE A 209 2.18 7.06 22.82
CA ILE A 209 2.74 7.58 21.55
C ILE A 209 3.75 8.71 21.78
N PHE A 210 3.42 9.70 22.60
CA PHE A 210 4.31 10.83 22.88
C PHE A 210 5.61 10.40 23.58
N LYS A 211 5.51 9.45 24.52
CA LYS A 211 6.68 8.90 25.21
C LYS A 211 7.55 8.10 24.25
N PHE A 212 6.95 7.34 23.32
CA PHE A 212 7.63 6.61 22.27
C PHE A 212 8.42 7.56 21.35
N LEU A 213 7.78 8.59 20.79
CA LEU A 213 8.41 9.55 19.89
C LEU A 213 9.58 10.30 20.59
N LYS A 214 9.41 10.64 21.88
CA LYS A 214 10.47 11.28 22.66
C LYS A 214 11.63 10.32 22.98
N LYS A 215 11.34 9.03 23.20
CA LYS A 215 12.35 7.99 23.45
C LYS A 215 13.20 7.72 22.21
N TYR A 216 12.57 7.58 21.05
CA TYR A 216 13.22 7.24 19.77
C TYR A 216 13.35 8.48 18.86
N LYS A 217 14.04 9.53 19.31
CA LYS A 217 14.13 10.82 18.60
C LYS A 217 14.65 10.68 17.16
N LYS A 218 15.73 9.91 16.94
CA LYS A 218 16.28 9.72 15.61
C LYS A 218 15.32 8.97 14.69
N PHE A 219 14.62 7.96 15.21
CA PHE A 219 13.54 7.29 14.48
C PHE A 219 12.38 8.22 14.15
N THR A 220 12.03 9.13 15.05
CA THR A 220 10.99 10.16 14.80
C THR A 220 11.40 11.09 13.65
N ILE A 221 12.66 11.52 13.60
CA ILE A 221 13.19 12.30 12.48
C ILE A 221 13.21 11.46 11.19
N LEU A 222 13.57 10.18 11.29
CA LEU A 222 13.54 9.25 10.17
C LEU A 222 12.12 9.10 9.59
N LEU A 223 11.08 9.03 10.42
CA LEU A 223 9.69 8.98 9.96
C LEU A 223 9.34 10.22 9.10
N ILE A 224 9.80 11.41 9.48
CA ILE A 224 9.62 12.63 8.68
C ILE A 224 10.36 12.48 7.34
N GLY A 225 11.61 12.01 7.36
CA GLY A 225 12.38 11.74 6.13
C GLY A 225 11.69 10.74 5.22
N MET A 226 11.17 9.63 5.77
CA MET A 226 10.43 8.62 5.02
C MET A 226 9.14 9.19 4.39
N THR A 227 8.40 10.03 5.13
CA THR A 227 7.23 10.73 4.61
C THR A 227 7.60 11.59 3.40
N MET A 228 8.69 12.36 3.51
CA MET A 228 9.15 13.23 2.43
C MET A 228 9.69 12.43 1.23
N VAL A 229 10.38 11.31 1.44
CA VAL A 229 10.83 10.41 0.37
C VAL A 229 9.65 9.83 -0.39
N MET A 230 8.59 9.41 0.30
CA MET A 230 7.40 8.83 -0.31
C MET A 230 6.47 9.86 -0.95
N TYR A 231 6.69 11.16 -0.71
CA TYR A 231 5.83 12.23 -1.22
C TYR A 231 5.77 12.25 -2.75
N SER A 232 6.92 12.26 -3.44
CA SER A 232 6.92 12.21 -4.90
C SER A 232 6.35 10.90 -5.45
N HIS A 233 6.60 9.77 -4.77
CA HIS A 233 6.00 8.49 -5.15
C HIS A 233 4.46 8.54 -5.11
N ASN A 234 3.89 9.15 -4.09
CA ASN A 234 2.45 9.38 -4.00
C ASN A 234 1.94 10.29 -5.12
N LEU A 235 2.62 11.42 -5.40
CA LEU A 235 2.25 12.32 -6.49
C LEU A 235 2.24 11.61 -7.84
N ILE A 236 3.31 10.85 -8.15
CA ILE A 236 3.44 10.12 -9.41
C ILE A 236 2.32 9.10 -9.55
N ASN A 237 2.03 8.30 -8.51
CA ASN A 237 1.00 7.29 -8.60
C ASN A 237 -0.42 7.88 -8.67
N THR A 238 -0.70 8.92 -7.88
CA THR A 238 -2.04 9.55 -7.83
C THR A 238 -2.37 10.29 -9.13
N TYR A 239 -1.39 10.96 -9.72
CA TYR A 239 -1.58 11.80 -10.92
C TYR A 239 -0.90 11.23 -12.15
N LEU A 240 -0.70 9.90 -12.21
CA LEU A 240 0.05 9.25 -13.29
C LEU A 240 -0.58 9.51 -14.65
N ILE A 241 -1.91 9.50 -14.77
CA ILE A 241 -2.57 9.81 -16.04
C ILE A 241 -2.21 11.22 -16.54
N ASN A 242 -2.20 12.22 -15.65
CA ASN A 242 -1.84 13.59 -16.02
C ASN A 242 -0.38 13.70 -16.46
N ILE A 243 0.53 12.92 -15.82
CA ILE A 243 1.95 12.86 -16.18
C ILE A 243 2.11 12.20 -17.55
N VAL A 244 1.39 11.11 -17.79
CA VAL A 244 1.40 10.36 -19.06
C VAL A 244 0.86 11.23 -20.20
N GLU A 245 -0.28 11.88 -20.02
CA GLU A 245 -0.86 12.81 -20.99
C GLU A 245 0.09 13.98 -21.31
N ASN A 246 0.82 14.50 -20.30
CA ASN A 246 1.77 15.60 -20.47
C ASN A 246 2.97 15.23 -21.36
N VAL A 247 3.32 13.95 -21.46
CA VAL A 247 4.40 13.45 -22.34
C VAL A 247 3.89 12.78 -23.60
N GLY A 248 2.59 12.96 -23.90
CA GLY A 248 1.95 12.50 -25.14
C GLY A 248 1.48 11.05 -25.12
N GLY A 249 1.35 10.44 -23.94
CA GLY A 249 0.80 9.09 -23.78
C GLY A 249 -0.71 9.08 -23.52
N ASP A 250 -1.26 7.89 -23.39
CA ASP A 250 -2.69 7.63 -23.19
C ASP A 250 -2.95 6.69 -21.98
N ASN A 251 -4.19 6.23 -21.83
CA ASN A 251 -4.56 5.33 -20.75
C ASN A 251 -3.84 3.96 -20.82
N ALA A 252 -3.56 3.44 -22.03
CA ALA A 252 -2.83 2.18 -22.19
C ALA A 252 -1.37 2.36 -21.73
N ASP A 253 -0.76 3.50 -22.03
CA ASP A 253 0.58 3.86 -21.56
C ASP A 253 0.64 3.99 -20.03
N MET A 254 -0.40 4.58 -19.42
CA MET A 254 -0.54 4.61 -17.97
C MET A 254 -0.62 3.20 -17.39
N GLY A 255 -1.48 2.35 -17.96
CA GLY A 255 -1.62 0.96 -17.55
C GLY A 255 -0.32 0.18 -17.66
N LEU A 256 0.43 0.38 -18.75
CA LEU A 256 1.76 -0.22 -18.96
C LEU A 256 2.77 0.27 -17.92
N SER A 257 2.82 1.58 -17.63
CA SER A 257 3.72 2.14 -16.62
C SER A 257 3.47 1.55 -15.23
N LEU A 258 2.20 1.41 -14.82
CA LEU A 258 1.81 0.75 -13.56
C LEU A 258 2.19 -0.73 -13.58
N ALA A 259 1.99 -1.42 -14.70
CA ALA A 259 2.30 -2.83 -14.86
C ALA A 259 3.80 -3.09 -14.73
N ILE A 260 4.64 -2.26 -15.35
CA ILE A 260 6.10 -2.33 -15.21
C ILE A 260 6.50 -2.12 -13.76
N ALA A 261 6.00 -1.07 -13.10
CA ALA A 261 6.33 -0.76 -11.72
C ALA A 261 6.00 -1.92 -10.78
N ALA A 262 4.78 -2.47 -10.85
CA ALA A 262 4.32 -3.55 -9.99
C ALA A 262 5.01 -4.89 -10.28
N GLY A 263 5.22 -5.21 -11.57
CA GLY A 263 5.87 -6.45 -11.99
C GLY A 263 7.33 -6.55 -11.50
N LEU A 264 8.01 -5.42 -11.43
CA LEU A 264 9.41 -5.33 -10.99
C LEU A 264 9.59 -5.43 -9.47
N GLU A 265 8.54 -5.33 -8.66
CA GLU A 265 8.66 -5.48 -7.21
C GLU A 265 9.02 -6.92 -6.81
N LEU A 266 8.49 -7.91 -7.54
CA LEU A 266 8.64 -9.33 -7.22
C LEU A 266 10.11 -9.79 -7.15
N PRO A 267 10.99 -9.54 -8.14
CA PRO A 267 12.37 -9.99 -8.08
C PRO A 267 13.13 -9.50 -6.85
N THR A 268 13.00 -8.21 -6.53
CA THR A 268 13.71 -7.61 -5.39
C THR A 268 13.18 -8.16 -4.06
N MET A 269 11.86 -8.27 -3.90
CA MET A 269 11.27 -8.82 -2.67
C MET A 269 11.62 -10.29 -2.49
N ALA A 270 11.70 -11.07 -3.57
CA ALA A 270 12.08 -12.50 -3.52
C ALA A 270 13.52 -12.71 -3.04
N VAL A 271 14.45 -11.84 -3.44
CA VAL A 271 15.87 -11.96 -3.05
C VAL A 271 16.23 -11.13 -1.83
N PHE A 272 15.32 -10.38 -1.25
CA PHE A 272 15.59 -9.45 -0.14
C PHE A 272 16.27 -10.13 1.06
N ILE A 273 15.86 -11.35 1.41
CA ILE A 273 16.46 -12.14 2.50
C ILE A 273 17.97 -12.36 2.27
N LEU A 274 18.40 -12.48 1.02
CA LEU A 274 19.83 -12.64 0.69
C LEU A 274 20.56 -11.29 0.76
N ILE A 275 19.88 -10.21 0.41
CA ILE A 275 20.43 -8.84 0.45
C ILE A 275 20.67 -8.41 1.90
N VAL A 276 19.68 -8.59 2.80
CA VAL A 276 19.75 -8.15 4.19
C VAL A 276 20.81 -8.88 5.01
N LYS A 277 21.19 -10.10 4.60
CA LYS A 277 22.33 -10.83 5.20
C LYS A 277 23.68 -10.18 4.93
N LYS A 278 23.81 -9.37 3.88
CA LYS A 278 25.07 -8.76 3.43
C LYS A 278 25.12 -7.26 3.61
N VAL A 279 23.97 -6.59 3.64
CA VAL A 279 23.86 -5.13 3.66
C VAL A 279 22.94 -4.71 4.81
N LYS A 280 23.40 -3.76 5.63
CA LYS A 280 22.64 -3.24 6.78
C LYS A 280 21.34 -2.57 6.33
N CYS A 281 20.28 -2.71 7.11
CA CYS A 281 18.99 -2.08 6.80
C CYS A 281 19.09 -0.55 6.73
N SER A 282 19.91 0.09 7.56
CA SER A 282 20.22 1.52 7.49
C SER A 282 20.76 1.94 6.12
N THR A 283 21.67 1.14 5.55
CA THR A 283 22.23 1.37 4.21
C THR A 283 21.18 1.14 3.10
N LEU A 284 20.37 0.08 3.23
CA LEU A 284 19.29 -0.21 2.27
C LEU A 284 18.27 0.93 2.22
N LEU A 285 17.90 1.52 3.37
CA LEU A 285 17.01 2.69 3.42
C LEU A 285 17.63 3.92 2.75
N LYS A 286 18.94 4.17 2.91
CA LYS A 286 19.63 5.26 2.22
C LYS A 286 19.64 5.05 0.70
N ILE A 287 19.99 3.83 0.26
CA ILE A 287 20.01 3.45 -1.17
C ILE A 287 18.62 3.63 -1.77
N SER A 288 17.58 3.09 -1.13
CA SER A 288 16.23 3.19 -1.67
C SER A 288 15.74 4.64 -1.73
N SER A 289 16.02 5.45 -0.71
CA SER A 289 15.69 6.88 -0.69
C SER A 289 16.40 7.66 -1.80
N PHE A 290 17.65 7.33 -2.08
CA PHE A 290 18.40 7.88 -3.21
C PHE A 290 17.73 7.53 -4.55
N PHE A 291 17.32 6.26 -4.74
CA PHE A 291 16.65 5.85 -5.97
C PHE A 291 15.24 6.46 -6.11
N PHE A 292 14.53 6.73 -5.03
CA PHE A 292 13.30 7.52 -5.08
C PHE A 292 13.56 8.94 -5.59
N PHE A 293 14.61 9.58 -5.11
CA PHE A 293 15.01 10.93 -5.56
C PHE A 293 15.37 10.92 -7.05
N ILE A 294 16.23 9.99 -7.50
CA ILE A 294 16.62 9.88 -8.91
C ILE A 294 15.40 9.58 -9.80
N LYS A 295 14.53 8.62 -9.39
CA LYS A 295 13.30 8.31 -10.12
C LYS A 295 12.43 9.56 -10.27
N SER A 296 12.25 10.31 -9.19
CA SER A 296 11.45 11.53 -9.20
C SER A 296 12.01 12.57 -10.17
N GLY A 297 13.33 12.78 -10.17
CA GLY A 297 14.02 13.68 -11.10
C GLY A 297 13.88 13.25 -12.56
N ILE A 298 14.02 11.95 -12.85
CA ILE A 298 13.84 11.42 -14.21
C ILE A 298 12.39 11.60 -14.68
N VAL A 299 11.40 11.32 -13.82
CA VAL A 299 9.99 11.53 -14.17
C VAL A 299 9.70 13.00 -14.43
N TRP A 300 10.25 13.92 -13.61
CA TRP A 300 10.10 15.37 -13.82
C TRP A 300 10.69 15.85 -15.16
N LEU A 301 11.85 15.29 -15.55
CA LEU A 301 12.56 15.66 -16.76
C LEU A 301 12.20 14.79 -17.98
N ALA A 302 11.26 13.86 -17.85
CA ALA A 302 10.91 12.93 -18.91
C ALA A 302 10.31 13.65 -20.12
N PRO A 303 10.95 13.57 -21.31
CA PRO A 303 10.45 14.23 -22.53
C PRO A 303 9.42 13.39 -23.29
N ASN A 304 9.28 12.09 -22.96
CA ASN A 304 8.42 11.13 -23.67
C ASN A 304 8.13 9.90 -22.82
N MET A 305 7.23 9.06 -23.30
CA MET A 305 6.80 7.83 -22.63
C MET A 305 7.92 6.82 -22.42
N LEU A 306 8.89 6.73 -23.35
CA LEU A 306 10.02 5.80 -23.17
C LEU A 306 10.81 6.13 -21.90
N THR A 307 11.17 7.41 -21.71
CA THR A 307 11.90 7.86 -20.51
C THR A 307 11.07 7.65 -19.25
N LEU A 308 9.76 7.93 -19.30
CA LEU A 308 8.85 7.69 -18.19
C LEU A 308 8.82 6.20 -17.82
N ASN A 309 8.67 5.29 -18.78
CA ASN A 309 8.64 3.86 -18.55
C ASN A 309 10.00 3.31 -18.06
N LEU A 310 11.12 3.82 -18.58
CA LEU A 310 12.46 3.49 -18.09
C LEU A 310 12.65 3.91 -16.63
N SER A 311 12.06 5.04 -16.22
CA SER A 311 12.10 5.46 -14.81
C SER A 311 11.42 4.45 -13.87
N GLN A 312 10.41 3.69 -14.36
CA GLN A 312 9.74 2.66 -13.56
C GLN A 312 10.66 1.49 -13.22
N LEU A 313 11.75 1.25 -13.99
CA LEU A 313 12.75 0.23 -13.65
C LEU A 313 13.43 0.52 -12.30
N LEU A 314 13.52 1.79 -11.91
CA LEU A 314 14.08 2.18 -10.62
C LEU A 314 13.22 1.75 -9.43
N GLN A 315 11.97 1.29 -9.67
CA GLN A 315 11.09 0.73 -8.64
C GLN A 315 11.75 -0.46 -7.92
N LEU A 316 12.59 -1.25 -8.62
CA LEU A 316 13.40 -2.33 -8.06
C LEU A 316 14.21 -1.87 -6.83
N PHE A 317 14.87 -0.72 -6.95
CA PHE A 317 15.77 -0.18 -5.93
C PHE A 317 15.09 0.83 -5.02
N ALA A 318 13.99 1.45 -5.46
CA ALA A 318 13.20 2.39 -4.67
C ALA A 318 12.21 1.62 -3.77
N TYR A 319 10.99 1.43 -4.20
CA TYR A 319 9.89 0.92 -3.36
C TYR A 319 10.06 -0.54 -2.95
N ALA A 320 10.51 -1.40 -3.87
CA ALA A 320 10.64 -2.82 -3.61
C ALA A 320 11.74 -3.14 -2.57
N LEU A 321 12.76 -2.28 -2.48
CA LEU A 321 13.81 -2.37 -1.47
C LEU A 321 13.38 -1.67 -0.16
N PHE A 322 12.74 -0.50 -0.26
CA PHE A 322 12.32 0.31 0.88
C PHE A 322 11.38 -0.43 1.83
N THR A 323 10.36 -1.09 1.27
CA THR A 323 9.29 -1.70 2.04
C THR A 323 9.81 -2.77 3.01
N PRO A 324 10.51 -3.81 2.59
CA PRO A 324 11.05 -4.80 3.53
C PRO A 324 12.18 -4.21 4.39
N ALA A 325 13.03 -3.33 3.86
CA ALA A 325 14.10 -2.72 4.65
C ALA A 325 13.57 -1.93 5.83
N SER A 326 12.46 -1.20 5.68
CA SER A 326 11.83 -0.45 6.76
C SER A 326 11.32 -1.36 7.90
N VAL A 327 10.76 -2.52 7.54
CA VAL A 327 10.26 -3.51 8.52
C VAL A 327 11.41 -4.09 9.34
N TYR A 328 12.47 -4.54 8.66
CA TYR A 328 13.65 -5.08 9.35
C TYR A 328 14.34 -4.03 10.19
N TYR A 329 14.49 -2.80 9.68
CA TYR A 329 15.10 -1.69 10.40
C TYR A 329 14.38 -1.37 11.72
N VAL A 330 13.04 -1.34 11.71
CA VAL A 330 12.26 -1.14 12.94
C VAL A 330 12.58 -2.21 13.98
N ASN A 331 12.66 -3.48 13.56
CA ASN A 331 12.96 -4.59 14.46
C ASN A 331 14.40 -4.56 15.00
N GLU A 332 15.34 -3.93 14.25
CA GLU A 332 16.73 -3.76 14.68
C GLU A 332 16.92 -2.66 15.74
N ILE A 333 16.12 -1.58 15.68
CA ILE A 333 16.37 -0.37 16.52
C ILE A 333 15.33 -0.12 17.58
N ILE A 334 14.15 -0.74 17.48
CA ILE A 334 13.04 -0.55 18.43
C ILE A 334 12.94 -1.78 19.34
N ASP A 335 12.85 -1.57 20.65
CA ASP A 335 12.66 -2.65 21.63
C ASP A 335 11.43 -3.51 21.28
N ALA A 336 11.50 -4.83 21.51
CA ALA A 336 10.44 -5.79 21.19
C ALA A 336 9.04 -5.36 21.68
N LYS A 337 8.93 -4.78 22.90
CA LYS A 337 7.66 -4.27 23.46
C LYS A 337 7.03 -3.11 22.68
N ASN A 338 7.83 -2.38 21.89
CA ASN A 338 7.40 -1.23 21.10
C ASN A 338 7.49 -1.47 19.58
N SER A 339 7.94 -2.66 19.13
CA SER A 339 8.16 -2.97 17.72
C SER A 339 6.88 -2.83 16.88
N VAL A 340 5.74 -3.36 17.33
CA VAL A 340 4.45 -3.21 16.65
C VAL A 340 4.07 -1.73 16.48
N LYS A 341 4.32 -0.92 17.51
CA LYS A 341 4.10 0.53 17.44
C LYS A 341 5.03 1.19 16.41
N GLY A 342 6.31 0.83 16.40
CA GLY A 342 7.27 1.29 15.42
C GLY A 342 6.82 0.99 13.98
N GLN A 343 6.39 -0.25 13.71
CA GLN A 343 5.84 -0.67 12.42
C GLN A 343 4.59 0.13 12.02
N SER A 344 3.66 0.32 12.96
CA SER A 344 2.46 1.13 12.74
C SER A 344 2.80 2.59 12.41
N MET A 345 3.78 3.19 13.09
CA MET A 345 4.22 4.56 12.83
C MET A 345 4.87 4.71 11.44
N VAL A 346 5.63 3.71 10.97
CA VAL A 346 6.12 3.67 9.58
C VAL A 346 4.94 3.60 8.62
N GLY A 347 3.97 2.72 8.85
CA GLY A 347 2.77 2.61 8.01
C GLY A 347 2.01 3.93 7.89
N VAL A 348 1.79 4.61 9.01
CA VAL A 348 1.16 5.95 9.04
C VAL A 348 1.99 6.97 8.27
N ALA A 349 3.31 7.01 8.46
CA ALA A 349 4.20 7.98 7.83
C ALA A 349 4.26 7.80 6.31
N VAL A 350 4.41 6.55 5.82
CA VAL A 350 4.68 6.28 4.40
C VAL A 350 3.43 6.10 3.53
N PHE A 351 2.27 5.82 4.14
CA PHE A 351 1.02 5.63 3.39
C PHE A 351 -0.02 6.71 3.73
N SER A 352 -0.43 6.79 4.98
CA SER A 352 -1.59 7.63 5.34
C SER A 352 -1.24 9.11 5.37
N LEU A 353 -0.14 9.51 6.01
CA LEU A 353 0.27 10.92 6.10
C LEU A 353 0.71 11.45 4.72
N VAL A 354 1.45 10.63 3.97
CA VAL A 354 1.84 10.97 2.60
C VAL A 354 0.61 11.10 1.70
N GLY A 355 -0.34 10.15 1.78
CA GLY A 355 -1.59 10.20 1.03
C GLY A 355 -2.42 11.44 1.37
N ALA A 356 -2.50 11.78 2.67
CA ALA A 356 -3.23 12.96 3.12
C ALA A 356 -2.63 14.27 2.59
N ILE A 357 -1.31 14.46 2.73
CA ILE A 357 -0.64 15.71 2.33
C ILE A 357 -0.39 15.72 0.81
N GLY A 358 0.15 14.63 0.27
CA GLY A 358 0.58 14.55 -1.13
C GLY A 358 -0.59 14.67 -2.11
N SER A 359 -1.70 13.98 -1.84
CA SER A 359 -2.82 14.01 -2.78
C SER A 359 -3.45 15.41 -2.89
N ILE A 360 -3.73 16.08 -1.77
CA ILE A 360 -4.34 17.42 -1.83
C ILE A 360 -3.38 18.49 -2.37
N THR A 361 -2.11 18.47 -1.94
CA THR A 361 -1.13 19.45 -2.43
C THR A 361 -0.79 19.22 -3.90
N GLY A 362 -0.68 17.95 -4.31
CA GLY A 362 -0.44 17.57 -5.71
C GLY A 362 -1.55 18.02 -6.63
N GLY A 363 -2.82 17.77 -6.29
CA GLY A 363 -3.96 18.21 -7.08
C GLY A 363 -4.03 19.71 -7.24
N ARG A 364 -3.83 20.47 -6.14
CA ARG A 364 -3.85 21.92 -6.17
C ARG A 364 -2.70 22.51 -7.01
N ILE A 365 -1.48 21.96 -6.89
CA ILE A 365 -0.35 22.42 -7.70
C ILE A 365 -0.61 22.08 -9.18
N LEU A 366 -1.13 20.89 -9.45
CA LEU A 366 -1.42 20.45 -10.81
C LEU A 366 -2.44 21.38 -11.50
N ASP A 367 -3.53 21.75 -10.83
CA ASP A 367 -4.56 22.64 -11.39
C ASP A 367 -4.06 24.09 -11.56
N THR A 368 -3.17 24.57 -10.68
CA THR A 368 -2.75 25.98 -10.70
C THR A 368 -1.45 26.22 -11.47
N LYS A 369 -0.53 25.24 -11.51
CA LYS A 369 0.83 25.40 -12.04
C LYS A 369 1.25 24.28 -13.01
N GLY A 370 0.41 23.28 -13.21
CA GLY A 370 0.63 22.16 -14.14
C GLY A 370 1.55 21.05 -13.60
N VAL A 371 1.72 20.03 -14.46
CA VAL A 371 2.43 18.78 -14.14
C VAL A 371 3.89 19.01 -13.75
N SER A 372 4.61 19.83 -14.53
CA SER A 372 6.05 20.08 -14.29
C SER A 372 6.31 20.70 -12.91
N ALA A 373 5.48 21.67 -12.48
CA ALA A 373 5.62 22.29 -11.16
C ALA A 373 5.32 21.29 -10.03
N MET A 374 4.31 20.42 -10.19
CA MET A 374 3.98 19.37 -9.23
C MET A 374 5.15 18.40 -9.06
N LEU A 375 5.74 17.94 -10.16
CA LEU A 375 6.86 17.01 -10.16
C LEU A 375 8.15 17.64 -9.62
N LEU A 376 8.41 18.92 -9.92
CA LEU A 376 9.53 19.66 -9.35
C LEU A 376 9.44 19.74 -7.83
N VAL A 377 8.28 20.15 -7.30
CA VAL A 377 8.03 20.18 -5.84
C VAL A 377 8.21 18.79 -5.24
N GLY A 378 7.66 17.75 -5.89
CA GLY A 378 7.86 16.36 -5.50
C GLY A 378 9.33 15.98 -5.40
N THR A 379 10.12 16.33 -6.43
CA THR A 379 11.55 16.02 -6.49
C THR A 379 12.34 16.74 -5.40
N ILE A 380 12.07 18.02 -5.17
CA ILE A 380 12.73 18.79 -4.09
C ILE A 380 12.42 18.20 -2.72
N VAL A 381 11.14 17.94 -2.43
CA VAL A 381 10.71 17.36 -1.14
C VAL A 381 11.35 15.98 -0.93
N THR A 382 11.37 15.13 -1.96
CA THR A 382 12.00 13.81 -1.89
C THR A 382 13.53 13.92 -1.68
N GLY A 383 14.19 14.89 -2.32
CA GLY A 383 15.62 15.16 -2.13
C GLY A 383 15.94 15.58 -0.68
N ILE A 384 15.12 16.46 -0.10
CA ILE A 384 15.25 16.84 1.33
C ILE A 384 15.01 15.62 2.21
N GLY A 385 13.99 14.81 1.90
CA GLY A 385 13.70 13.56 2.60
C GLY A 385 14.87 12.59 2.57
N PHE A 386 15.52 12.42 1.40
CA PHE A 386 16.73 11.59 1.27
C PHE A 386 17.85 12.07 2.20
N ILE A 387 18.11 13.39 2.26
CA ILE A 387 19.11 13.96 3.15
C ILE A 387 18.76 13.64 4.62
N ILE A 388 17.51 13.84 5.02
CA ILE A 388 17.05 13.53 6.39
C ILE A 388 17.24 12.03 6.70
N VAL A 389 16.89 11.13 5.78
CA VAL A 389 17.10 9.68 5.96
C VAL A 389 18.58 9.36 6.15
N CYS A 390 19.49 10.00 5.38
CA CYS A 390 20.93 9.79 5.51
C CYS A 390 21.46 10.13 6.90
N PHE A 391 20.96 11.21 7.52
CA PHE A 391 21.43 11.67 8.84
C PHE A 391 20.68 11.04 10.02
N SER A 392 19.45 10.54 9.83
CA SER A 392 18.62 10.01 10.92
C SER A 392 18.67 8.49 11.08
N THR A 393 19.17 7.75 10.07
CA THR A 393 19.37 6.31 10.20
C THR A 393 20.54 5.97 11.11
N GLU A 394 20.31 5.05 12.04
CA GLU A 394 21.33 4.51 12.95
C GLU A 394 21.63 3.06 12.58
N ASP A 395 22.87 2.65 12.79
CA ASP A 395 23.20 1.23 12.77
C ASP A 395 22.73 0.58 14.07
N ALA A 396 22.24 -0.66 14.01
CA ALA A 396 21.89 -1.42 15.19
C ALA A 396 23.08 -1.45 16.16
N LYS A 397 22.84 -1.20 17.45
CA LYS A 397 23.89 -1.34 18.46
C LYS A 397 24.34 -2.80 18.45
N LYS A 398 25.63 -3.04 18.16
CA LYS A 398 26.25 -4.35 18.37
C LYS A 398 26.05 -4.73 19.83
N GLY A 399 25.17 -5.70 20.12
CA GLY A 399 24.95 -6.17 21.47
C GLY A 399 23.56 -6.73 21.78
N MET A 400 22.74 -7.08 20.79
CA MET A 400 21.52 -7.89 20.98
C MET A 400 21.64 -9.13 20.08
N GLU A 401 22.66 -9.97 20.35
CA GLU A 401 22.69 -11.38 19.95
C GLU A 401 21.99 -12.21 21.02
#